data_caf18b3b407772205318e719b4372fdd
#
_entry.id   caf18b3b407772205318e719b4372fdd
#
_cell.length_a   1.000
_cell.length_b   1.000
_cell.length_c   1.000
_cell.angle_alpha   90.00
_cell.angle_beta   90.00
_cell.angle_gamma   90.00
#
_symmetry.space_group_name_H-M   'P 1'
#
loop_
_entity.id
_entity.type
_entity.pdbx_description
1 polymer ?
#
loop_
_entity_poly.entity_id
_entity_poly.type
_entity_poly.pdbx_seq_one_letter_code
_entity_poly.pdbx_strand_id
1 'polypeptide(L)'
;MRKRTNKLLAVLLTGAMAMSMGACGNGGASTDNTQKKGSDDQVTIKITWWGGDARHEATQKVLDLYTESHPNVKFEAIPAGWDGYFEKLSTQAASGSMPDIVQMDYLYISTYAKNNSLADLSEYVDSGVIDTSTIDKNIMKTGDSNGKTVGIPLSTTALAVTYNPTVIEQAGAEVPSDDWTW
;
A
#
# COMPACT_ATOMS: atom_id res chain seq x y z
N MET A 1 -13.46 31.14 54.31
CA MET A 1 -12.34 32.10 54.41
C MET A 1 -11.18 31.44 53.61
N ARG A 2 -10.63 31.87 52.56
CA ARG A 2 -10.18 33.15 52.03
C ARG A 2 -9.93 32.97 50.52
N LYS A 3 -10.61 33.77 49.72
CA LYS A 3 -10.32 34.04 48.28
C LYS A 3 -8.97 34.75 48.19
N ARG A 4 -8.24 34.54 47.08
CA ARG A 4 -7.50 35.57 46.34
C ARG A 4 -6.60 34.86 45.31
N THR A 5 -6.99 34.92 44.04
CA THR A 5 -6.43 35.80 42.99
C THR A 5 -5.01 35.46 42.55
N ASN A 6 -4.90 34.85 41.37
CA ASN A 6 -3.83 35.21 40.44
C ASN A 6 -4.40 35.21 39.01
N LYS A 7 -5.05 36.33 38.67
CA LYS A 7 -5.11 36.84 37.30
C LYS A 7 -3.84 37.65 37.14
N LEU A 8 -3.14 37.47 36.02
CA LEU A 8 -2.05 38.27 35.50
C LEU A 8 -0.86 37.35 35.10
N LEU A 9 -0.94 36.76 33.91
CA LEU A 9 0.18 36.57 32.98
C LEU A 9 -0.35 36.08 31.63
N ALA A 10 -1.10 36.90 31.00
CA ALA A 10 -1.53 36.67 29.59
C ALA A 10 -1.52 38.05 28.90
N VAL A 11 -0.38 38.56 28.61
CA VAL A 11 -0.13 39.63 27.59
C VAL A 11 1.37 39.71 27.47
N LEU A 12 1.89 39.29 26.29
CA LEU A 12 3.13 39.73 25.65
C LEU A 12 3.69 38.58 24.79
N LEU A 13 3.08 38.33 23.64
CA LEU A 13 3.75 37.83 22.44
C LEU A 13 2.87 38.09 21.20
N THR A 14 2.52 39.36 21.00
CA THR A 14 2.02 39.86 19.72
C THR A 14 2.91 41.03 19.32
N GLY A 15 3.75 40.83 18.32
CA GLY A 15 4.49 41.93 17.77
C GLY A 15 5.82 41.54 17.14
N ALA A 16 5.83 41.01 15.91
CA ALA A 16 6.91 41.17 14.94
C ALA A 16 6.61 40.35 13.66
N MET A 17 5.66 40.78 12.84
CA MET A 17 5.58 40.42 11.43
C MET A 17 4.91 41.56 10.67
N ALA A 18 5.68 42.55 10.33
CA ALA A 18 5.32 43.49 9.29
C ALA A 18 6.62 44.06 8.70
N MET A 19 6.64 44.08 7.37
CA MET A 19 7.56 44.79 6.48
C MET A 19 8.61 43.92 5.78
N SER A 20 8.20 43.43 4.60
CA SER A 20 8.97 43.55 3.36
C SER A 20 8.07 43.48 2.14
N MET A 21 7.33 44.58 1.90
CA MET A 21 6.80 44.90 0.55
C MET A 21 7.74 45.96 -0.01
N GLY A 22 8.27 45.68 -1.21
CA GLY A 22 8.90 46.71 -1.99
C GLY A 22 9.93 46.21 -2.98
N ALA A 23 9.49 45.90 -4.22
CA ALA A 23 10.16 46.34 -5.44
C ALA A 23 9.37 45.85 -6.66
N CYS A 24 8.56 46.73 -7.18
CA CYS A 24 8.09 46.68 -8.58
C CYS A 24 9.29 47.01 -9.48
N GLY A 25 9.58 46.11 -10.42
CA GLY A 25 10.50 46.33 -11.54
C GLY A 25 9.87 45.79 -12.81
N ASN A 26 9.40 46.68 -13.63
CA ASN A 26 8.82 46.47 -14.94
C ASN A 26 9.85 45.93 -15.94
N GLY A 27 9.50 44.85 -16.68
CA GLY A 27 10.35 44.32 -17.74
C GLY A 27 9.64 43.16 -18.44
N GLY A 28 8.91 43.44 -19.53
CA GLY A 28 8.31 42.45 -20.39
C GLY A 28 9.37 41.56 -21.05
N ALA A 29 9.23 40.28 -20.92
CA ALA A 29 9.88 39.28 -21.75
C ALA A 29 8.89 38.15 -21.95
N SER A 30 8.57 37.89 -23.20
CA SER A 30 7.82 36.74 -23.67
C SER A 30 8.44 35.47 -23.12
N THR A 31 7.75 34.79 -22.25
CA THR A 31 8.15 33.44 -21.79
C THR A 31 7.73 32.46 -22.85
N ASP A 32 8.68 32.15 -23.69
CA ASP A 32 8.71 30.92 -24.48
C ASP A 32 8.54 29.74 -23.52
N ASN A 33 7.39 29.10 -23.58
CA ASN A 33 7.02 27.99 -22.73
C ASN A 33 7.68 26.73 -23.30
N THR A 34 9.01 26.70 -23.33
CA THR A 34 9.76 25.50 -23.59
C THR A 34 9.61 24.61 -22.36
N GLN A 35 8.67 23.67 -22.46
CA GLN A 35 8.62 22.55 -21.54
C GLN A 35 10.02 21.95 -21.49
N LYS A 36 10.74 22.17 -20.42
CA LYS A 36 11.94 21.44 -20.05
C LYS A 36 11.52 19.96 -19.93
N LYS A 37 11.81 19.21 -20.96
CA LYS A 37 11.76 17.77 -20.98
C LYS A 37 12.71 17.25 -19.88
N GLY A 38 12.12 16.68 -18.82
CA GLY A 38 12.66 15.74 -17.87
C GLY A 38 14.08 16.02 -17.35
N SER A 39 14.18 16.61 -16.18
CA SER A 39 15.16 16.12 -15.23
C SER A 39 14.80 14.67 -14.91
N ASP A 40 15.79 13.76 -14.87
CA ASP A 40 15.63 12.41 -14.32
C ASP A 40 15.36 12.52 -12.81
N ASP A 41 14.15 12.95 -12.46
CA ASP A 41 13.73 13.07 -11.06
C ASP A 41 13.66 11.67 -10.48
N GLN A 42 14.55 11.38 -9.55
CA GLN A 42 14.59 10.11 -8.85
C GLN A 42 13.29 9.93 -8.07
N VAL A 43 12.57 8.84 -8.35
CA VAL A 43 11.34 8.44 -7.67
C VAL A 43 11.69 7.37 -6.64
N THR A 44 11.27 7.56 -5.39
CA THR A 44 11.38 6.54 -4.35
C THR A 44 10.00 5.97 -4.08
N ILE A 45 9.87 4.65 -4.21
CA ILE A 45 8.63 3.88 -3.98
C ILE A 45 8.80 3.05 -2.70
N LYS A 46 7.95 3.28 -1.72
CA LYS A 46 7.89 2.47 -0.49
C LYS A 46 7.04 1.24 -0.72
N ILE A 47 7.60 0.07 -0.45
CA ILE A 47 6.89 -1.20 -0.62
C ILE A 47 7.00 -2.06 0.64
N THR A 48 5.88 -2.63 1.07
CA THR A 48 5.82 -3.54 2.20
C THR A 48 5.15 -4.87 1.84
N TRP A 49 5.68 -5.94 2.40
CA TRP A 49 5.14 -7.29 2.26
C TRP A 49 5.47 -8.14 3.48
N TRP A 50 4.73 -9.25 3.65
CA TRP A 50 5.04 -10.23 4.70
C TRP A 50 5.68 -11.49 4.15
N GLY A 51 6.42 -12.19 4.98
CA GLY A 51 7.01 -13.48 4.64
C GLY A 51 8.13 -13.87 5.58
N GLY A 52 8.82 -14.94 5.23
CA GLY A 52 10.09 -15.35 5.83
C GLY A 52 11.27 -14.92 4.94
N ASP A 53 12.48 -15.19 5.41
CA ASP A 53 13.73 -14.74 4.81
C ASP A 53 13.85 -15.06 3.31
N ALA A 54 13.50 -16.29 2.90
CA ALA A 54 13.56 -16.67 1.49
C ALA A 54 12.65 -15.81 0.59
N ARG A 55 11.47 -15.41 1.09
CA ARG A 55 10.58 -14.48 0.36
C ARG A 55 11.16 -13.08 0.35
N HIS A 56 11.73 -12.63 1.45
CA HIS A 56 12.35 -11.31 1.52
C HIS A 56 13.50 -11.19 0.53
N GLU A 57 14.39 -12.17 0.48
CA GLU A 57 15.49 -12.23 -0.50
C GLU A 57 14.99 -12.28 -1.95
N ALA A 58 13.98 -13.10 -2.24
CA ALA A 58 13.43 -13.21 -3.58
C ALA A 58 12.78 -11.90 -4.03
N THR A 59 12.00 -11.26 -3.16
CA THR A 59 11.37 -9.97 -3.47
C THR A 59 12.41 -8.88 -3.66
N GLN A 60 13.44 -8.81 -2.81
CA GLN A 60 14.53 -7.86 -2.97
C GLN A 60 15.22 -8.00 -4.33
N LYS A 61 15.52 -9.22 -4.76
CA LYS A 61 16.11 -9.47 -6.08
C LYS A 61 15.23 -8.95 -7.24
N VAL A 62 13.92 -9.07 -7.12
CA VAL A 62 12.99 -8.52 -8.13
C VAL A 62 13.05 -6.99 -8.15
N LEU A 63 13.09 -6.34 -6.99
CA LEU A 63 13.21 -4.89 -6.90
C LEU A 63 14.54 -4.39 -7.47
N ASP A 64 15.63 -5.10 -7.21
CA ASP A 64 16.96 -4.78 -7.74
C ASP A 64 16.98 -4.90 -9.28
N LEU A 65 16.44 -5.97 -9.84
CA LEU A 65 16.31 -6.15 -11.29
C LEU A 65 15.46 -5.05 -11.95
N TYR A 66 14.41 -4.61 -11.29
CA TYR A 66 13.61 -3.48 -11.78
C TYR A 66 14.43 -2.19 -11.79
N THR A 67 15.17 -1.91 -10.72
CA THR A 67 16.01 -0.72 -10.59
C THR A 67 17.15 -0.72 -11.61
N GLU A 68 17.73 -1.88 -11.95
CA GLU A 68 18.75 -2.00 -13.02
C GLU A 68 18.24 -1.51 -14.38
N SER A 69 16.98 -1.81 -14.71
CA SER A 69 16.33 -1.37 -15.95
C SER A 69 15.70 0.02 -15.86
N HIS A 70 15.45 0.53 -14.63
CA HIS A 70 14.81 1.82 -14.35
C HIS A 70 15.63 2.60 -13.30
N PRO A 71 16.81 3.13 -13.65
CA PRO A 71 17.75 3.70 -12.68
C PRO A 71 17.25 4.95 -11.96
N ASN A 72 16.19 5.58 -12.48
CA ASN A 72 15.50 6.68 -11.83
C ASN A 72 14.52 6.25 -10.74
N VAL A 73 14.24 4.94 -10.60
CA VAL A 73 13.33 4.39 -9.57
C VAL A 73 14.16 3.72 -8.48
N LYS A 74 13.87 4.07 -7.23
CA LYS A 74 14.41 3.41 -6.04
C LYS A 74 13.27 2.84 -5.21
N PHE A 75 13.54 1.72 -4.56
CA PHE A 75 12.61 1.12 -3.61
C PHE A 75 13.11 1.27 -2.17
N GLU A 76 12.21 1.70 -1.30
CA GLU A 76 12.34 1.57 0.15
C GLU A 76 11.57 0.32 0.56
N ALA A 77 12.30 -0.79 0.72
CA ALA A 77 11.74 -2.10 1.06
C ALA A 77 11.47 -2.19 2.57
N ILE A 78 10.26 -2.56 2.96
CA ILE A 78 9.81 -2.69 4.35
C ILE A 78 9.24 -4.10 4.57
N PRO A 79 10.08 -5.15 4.55
CA PRO A 79 9.62 -6.51 4.81
C PRO A 79 9.20 -6.70 6.27
N ALA A 80 8.27 -7.61 6.51
CA ALA A 80 7.80 -7.96 7.86
C ALA A 80 7.45 -9.44 7.96
N GLY A 81 7.35 -9.97 9.18
CA GLY A 81 6.69 -11.24 9.44
C GLY A 81 5.17 -11.11 9.28
N TRP A 82 4.47 -12.24 9.24
CA TRP A 82 3.01 -12.24 9.22
C TRP A 82 2.42 -11.61 10.50
N ASP A 83 2.99 -11.99 11.64
CA ASP A 83 2.52 -11.48 12.93
C ASP A 83 2.74 -9.97 13.03
N GLY A 84 1.67 -9.26 13.34
CA GLY A 84 1.72 -7.80 13.47
C GLY A 84 1.73 -7.00 12.16
N TYR A 85 1.81 -7.65 10.98
CA TYR A 85 1.81 -6.94 9.69
C TYR A 85 0.58 -6.06 9.52
N PHE A 86 -0.61 -6.62 9.67
CA PHE A 86 -1.86 -5.88 9.50
C PHE A 86 -2.15 -4.90 10.65
N GLU A 87 -1.66 -5.15 11.84
CA GLU A 87 -1.73 -4.21 12.96
C GLU A 87 -0.92 -2.93 12.65
N LYS A 88 0.32 -3.11 12.17
CA LYS A 88 1.17 -2.01 11.72
C LYS A 88 0.54 -1.27 10.54
N LEU A 89 0.08 -1.99 9.53
CA LEU A 89 -0.53 -1.42 8.33
C LEU A 89 -1.80 -0.62 8.67
N SER A 90 -2.62 -1.11 9.59
CA SER A 90 -3.81 -0.41 10.10
C SER A 90 -3.44 0.92 10.77
N THR A 91 -2.40 0.92 11.59
CA THR A 91 -1.88 2.14 12.22
C THR A 91 -1.39 3.15 11.18
N GLN A 92 -0.68 2.68 10.17
CA GLN A 92 -0.20 3.51 9.06
C GLN A 92 -1.37 4.07 8.23
N ALA A 93 -2.40 3.26 7.96
CA ALA A 93 -3.60 3.71 7.27
C ALA A 93 -4.32 4.82 8.05
N ALA A 94 -4.49 4.65 9.36
CA ALA A 94 -5.13 5.65 10.23
C ALA A 94 -4.35 6.96 10.30
N SER A 95 -3.03 6.93 10.17
CA SER A 95 -2.16 8.12 10.20
C SER A 95 -1.87 8.71 8.81
N GLY A 96 -2.39 8.11 7.72
CA GLY A 96 -2.10 8.55 6.36
C GLY A 96 -0.65 8.34 5.92
N SER A 97 0.04 7.37 6.51
CA SER A 97 1.46 7.08 6.26
C SER A 97 1.70 5.68 5.68
N MET A 98 0.72 5.13 4.97
CA MET A 98 0.88 3.84 4.28
C MET A 98 2.00 3.91 3.25
N PRO A 99 2.74 2.79 3.04
CA PRO A 99 3.61 2.64 1.88
C PRO A 99 2.84 2.76 0.56
N ASP A 100 3.56 3.10 -0.52
CA ASP A 100 2.97 3.26 -1.85
C ASP A 100 2.45 1.94 -2.41
N ILE A 101 3.16 0.84 -2.15
CA ILE A 101 2.77 -0.53 -2.52
C ILE A 101 2.69 -1.38 -1.27
N VAL A 102 1.56 -2.06 -1.09
CA VAL A 102 1.32 -2.93 0.05
C VAL A 102 0.87 -4.31 -0.42
N GLN A 103 1.45 -5.36 0.13
CA GLN A 103 0.88 -6.70 -0.03
C GLN A 103 -0.38 -6.79 0.84
N MET A 104 -1.47 -7.29 0.26
CA MET A 104 -2.77 -7.38 0.92
C MET A 104 -3.26 -8.82 0.93
N ASP A 105 -3.80 -9.27 2.05
CA ASP A 105 -4.53 -10.52 2.12
C ASP A 105 -6.01 -10.30 1.82
N TYR A 106 -6.64 -11.27 1.16
CA TYR A 106 -8.05 -11.20 0.76
C TYR A 106 -9.00 -10.95 1.95
N LEU A 107 -8.67 -11.44 3.13
CA LEU A 107 -9.46 -11.21 4.35
C LEU A 107 -9.57 -9.73 4.73
N TYR A 108 -8.58 -8.92 4.37
CA TYR A 108 -8.49 -7.52 4.80
C TYR A 108 -8.82 -6.52 3.69
N ILE A 109 -8.73 -6.90 2.41
CA ILE A 109 -8.83 -5.97 1.28
C ILE A 109 -10.11 -5.12 1.32
N SER A 110 -11.25 -5.71 1.66
CA SER A 110 -12.53 -4.98 1.75
C SER A 110 -12.52 -3.91 2.85
N THR A 111 -11.84 -4.14 3.94
CA THR A 111 -11.74 -3.17 5.05
C THR A 111 -10.92 -1.95 4.63
N TYR A 112 -9.76 -2.17 4.01
CA TYR A 112 -8.91 -1.08 3.53
C TYR A 112 -9.56 -0.31 2.39
N ALA A 113 -10.25 -0.99 1.47
CA ALA A 113 -10.98 -0.36 0.38
C ALA A 113 -12.13 0.53 0.89
N LYS A 114 -12.93 0.06 1.86
CA LYS A 114 -14.02 0.85 2.49
C LYS A 114 -13.51 2.10 3.19
N ASN A 115 -12.32 2.05 3.73
CA ASN A 115 -11.66 3.18 4.39
C ASN A 115 -10.93 4.11 3.41
N ASN A 116 -11.08 3.89 2.09
CA ASN A 116 -10.38 4.63 1.02
C ASN A 116 -8.84 4.64 1.18
N SER A 117 -8.30 3.56 1.73
CA SER A 117 -6.86 3.39 1.93
C SER A 117 -6.16 2.71 0.74
N LEU A 118 -6.94 2.24 -0.25
CA LEU A 118 -6.44 1.63 -1.48
C LEU A 118 -6.87 2.47 -2.69
N ALA A 119 -5.97 2.61 -3.64
CA ALA A 119 -6.26 3.31 -4.90
C ALA A 119 -7.18 2.49 -5.80
N ASP A 120 -7.97 3.18 -6.61
CA ASP A 120 -8.73 2.58 -7.71
C ASP A 120 -7.79 2.35 -8.90
N LEU A 121 -7.58 1.10 -9.24
CA LEU A 121 -6.70 0.66 -10.33
C LEU A 121 -7.46 0.36 -11.63
N SER A 122 -8.80 0.50 -11.64
CA SER A 122 -9.65 0.09 -12.76
C SER A 122 -9.22 0.72 -14.07
N GLU A 123 -8.96 2.03 -14.10
CA GLU A 123 -8.53 2.74 -15.32
C GLU A 123 -7.19 2.21 -15.85
N TYR A 124 -6.25 1.87 -14.97
CA TYR A 124 -4.94 1.35 -15.37
C TYR A 124 -5.01 -0.08 -15.91
N VAL A 125 -5.94 -0.88 -15.42
CA VAL A 125 -6.23 -2.22 -15.94
C VAL A 125 -6.95 -2.11 -17.29
N ASP A 126 -7.99 -1.29 -17.38
CA ASP A 126 -8.79 -1.12 -18.58
C ASP A 126 -7.98 -0.53 -19.75
N SER A 127 -7.06 0.36 -19.46
CA SER A 127 -6.14 0.95 -20.48
C SER A 127 -4.96 0.04 -20.85
N GLY A 128 -4.76 -1.08 -20.14
CA GLY A 128 -3.65 -1.99 -20.34
C GLY A 128 -2.30 -1.50 -19.80
N VAL A 129 -2.28 -0.42 -19.03
CA VAL A 129 -1.06 0.03 -18.30
C VAL A 129 -0.66 -1.04 -17.28
N ILE A 130 -1.64 -1.67 -16.64
CA ILE A 130 -1.44 -2.88 -15.84
C ILE A 130 -1.93 -4.06 -16.67
N ASP A 131 -0.99 -4.84 -17.20
CA ASP A 131 -1.31 -6.04 -17.99
C ASP A 131 -1.72 -7.19 -17.05
N THR A 132 -2.99 -7.56 -17.12
CA THR A 132 -3.58 -8.67 -16.37
C THR A 132 -3.94 -9.85 -17.27
N SER A 133 -3.51 -9.87 -18.54
CA SER A 133 -3.90 -10.86 -19.55
C SER A 133 -3.54 -12.30 -19.18
N THR A 134 -2.54 -12.49 -18.32
CA THR A 134 -2.08 -13.80 -17.84
C THR A 134 -2.78 -14.26 -16.56
N ILE A 135 -3.63 -13.44 -15.97
CA ILE A 135 -4.33 -13.73 -14.73
C ILE A 135 -5.76 -14.22 -15.05
N ASP A 136 -6.17 -15.35 -14.47
CA ASP A 136 -7.54 -15.84 -14.63
C ASP A 136 -8.56 -14.79 -14.16
N LYS A 137 -9.62 -14.60 -14.95
CA LYS A 137 -10.64 -13.55 -14.68
C LYS A 137 -11.38 -13.74 -13.34
N ASN A 138 -11.51 -14.97 -12.85
CA ASN A 138 -12.15 -15.18 -11.55
C ASN A 138 -11.17 -14.89 -10.41
N ILE A 139 -9.87 -15.11 -10.64
CA ILE A 139 -8.82 -14.70 -9.71
C ILE A 139 -8.73 -13.18 -9.66
N MET A 140 -8.80 -12.49 -10.80
CA MET A 140 -8.81 -11.02 -10.82
C MET A 140 -9.91 -10.41 -9.95
N LYS A 141 -11.10 -11.02 -9.88
CA LYS A 141 -12.20 -10.56 -9.02
C LYS A 141 -11.87 -10.54 -7.54
N THR A 142 -10.85 -11.26 -7.09
CA THR A 142 -10.40 -11.20 -5.68
C THR A 142 -9.75 -9.86 -5.33
N GLY A 143 -9.30 -9.12 -6.33
CA GLY A 143 -8.80 -7.75 -6.20
C GLY A 143 -9.88 -6.67 -6.25
N ASP A 144 -11.15 -7.05 -6.44
CA ASP A 144 -12.24 -6.09 -6.58
C ASP A 144 -12.93 -5.81 -5.24
N SER A 145 -13.31 -4.56 -5.05
CA SER A 145 -14.14 -4.12 -3.93
C SER A 145 -15.03 -2.96 -4.36
N ASN A 146 -16.34 -3.07 -4.09
CA ASN A 146 -17.34 -2.04 -4.42
C ASN A 146 -17.34 -1.63 -5.91
N GLY A 147 -17.13 -2.57 -6.82
CA GLY A 147 -17.11 -2.32 -8.27
C GLY A 147 -15.84 -1.65 -8.79
N LYS A 148 -14.77 -1.64 -8.01
CA LYS A 148 -13.46 -1.11 -8.34
C LYS A 148 -12.39 -2.17 -8.17
N THR A 149 -11.41 -2.21 -9.05
CA THR A 149 -10.20 -3.00 -8.86
C THR A 149 -9.26 -2.23 -7.95
N VAL A 150 -9.03 -2.76 -6.75
CA VAL A 150 -8.18 -2.11 -5.72
C VAL A 150 -6.93 -2.92 -5.40
N GLY A 151 -6.73 -4.05 -6.06
CA GLY A 151 -5.55 -4.89 -5.92
C GLY A 151 -5.38 -5.83 -7.11
N ILE A 152 -4.13 -6.19 -7.39
CA ILE A 152 -3.80 -7.17 -8.43
C ILE A 152 -3.35 -8.45 -7.72
N PRO A 153 -4.03 -9.59 -7.96
CA PRO A 153 -3.67 -10.86 -7.33
C PRO A 153 -2.27 -11.33 -7.76
N LEU A 154 -1.43 -11.65 -6.78
CA LEU A 154 -0.11 -12.23 -7.01
C LEU A 154 -0.14 -13.76 -6.97
N SER A 155 -1.01 -14.32 -6.14
CA SER A 155 -1.17 -15.76 -5.96
C SER A 155 -2.52 -16.06 -5.32
N THR A 156 -2.93 -17.31 -5.37
CA THR A 156 -4.10 -17.81 -4.66
C THR A 156 -3.69 -18.92 -3.70
N THR A 157 -4.34 -18.95 -2.54
CA THR A 157 -4.21 -20.03 -1.57
C THR A 157 -5.56 -20.69 -1.41
N ALA A 158 -5.63 -22.00 -1.60
CA ALA A 158 -6.82 -22.78 -1.32
C ALA A 158 -6.66 -23.50 0.01
N LEU A 159 -7.69 -23.49 0.83
CA LEU A 159 -7.78 -24.37 1.98
C LEU A 159 -8.08 -25.78 1.49
N ALA A 160 -7.31 -26.73 1.98
CA ALA A 160 -7.53 -28.15 1.69
C ALA A 160 -7.39 -28.96 2.97
N VAL A 161 -8.19 -30.00 3.06
CA VAL A 161 -8.05 -31.01 4.11
C VAL A 161 -7.26 -32.17 3.54
N THR A 162 -6.15 -32.48 4.18
CA THR A 162 -5.36 -33.68 3.87
C THR A 162 -5.59 -34.74 4.93
N TYR A 163 -5.70 -35.97 4.51
CA TYR A 163 -5.87 -37.07 5.42
C TYR A 163 -4.87 -38.20 5.08
N ASN A 164 -4.51 -39.01 6.08
CA ASN A 164 -3.74 -40.23 5.88
C ASN A 164 -4.71 -41.43 5.79
N PRO A 165 -4.88 -42.05 4.61
CA PRO A 165 -5.86 -43.11 4.42
C PRO A 165 -5.61 -44.31 5.35
N THR A 166 -4.36 -44.68 5.59
CA THR A 166 -4.01 -45.77 6.48
C THR A 166 -4.46 -45.52 7.93
N VAL A 167 -4.33 -44.27 8.40
CA VAL A 167 -4.77 -43.90 9.75
C VAL A 167 -6.27 -43.95 9.88
N ILE A 168 -7.00 -43.48 8.85
CA ILE A 168 -8.47 -43.52 8.83
C ILE A 168 -8.94 -44.97 8.85
N GLU A 169 -8.36 -45.85 8.02
CA GLU A 169 -8.68 -47.26 7.98
C GLU A 169 -8.42 -47.97 9.33
N GLN A 170 -7.27 -47.71 9.95
CA GLN A 170 -6.93 -48.26 11.28
C GLN A 170 -7.88 -47.76 12.38
N ALA A 171 -8.41 -46.53 12.24
CA ALA A 171 -9.39 -46.00 13.15
C ALA A 171 -10.82 -46.51 12.92
N GLY A 172 -11.03 -47.31 11.86
CA GLY A 172 -12.37 -47.79 11.47
C GLY A 172 -13.30 -46.70 11.04
N ALA A 173 -12.77 -45.56 10.60
CA ALA A 173 -13.53 -44.44 10.10
C ALA A 173 -13.67 -44.50 8.57
N GLU A 174 -14.70 -43.82 8.04
CA GLU A 174 -14.89 -43.71 6.59
C GLU A 174 -14.07 -42.54 6.06
N VAL A 175 -13.49 -42.70 4.87
CA VAL A 175 -12.86 -41.62 4.14
C VAL A 175 -13.95 -40.64 3.70
N PRO A 176 -13.80 -39.33 3.94
CA PRO A 176 -14.76 -38.34 3.47
C PRO A 176 -15.00 -38.45 1.96
N SER A 177 -16.24 -38.38 1.52
CA SER A 177 -16.60 -38.35 0.11
C SER A 177 -16.25 -36.99 -0.51
N ASP A 178 -16.20 -36.89 -1.86
CA ASP A 178 -15.86 -35.65 -2.55
C ASP A 178 -16.93 -34.54 -2.38
N ASP A 179 -18.10 -34.89 -1.88
CA ASP A 179 -19.23 -33.99 -1.66
C ASP A 179 -19.52 -33.66 -0.18
N TRP A 180 -18.61 -34.06 0.73
CA TRP A 180 -18.78 -33.72 2.14
C TRP A 180 -18.75 -32.22 2.38
N THR A 181 -19.52 -31.75 3.35
CA THR A 181 -19.59 -30.35 3.77
C THR A 181 -19.25 -30.22 5.26
N TRP A 182 -18.90 -29.05 5.67
CA TRP A 182 -18.60 -28.72 7.09
C TRP A 182 -19.83 -28.87 7.96
#